data_5707154fc0b229e57682ae1d28ab19cc
#
_entry.id   5707154fc0b229e57682ae1d28ab19cc
#
_cell.length_a   1.000
_cell.length_b   1.000
_cell.length_c   1.000
_cell.angle_alpha   90.00
_cell.angle_beta   90.00
_cell.angle_gamma   90.00
#
_symmetry.space_group_name_H-M   'P 1'
#
loop_
_entity.id
_entity.type
_entity.pdbx_description
1 polymer ?
#
loop_
_entity_poly.entity_id
_entity_poly.type
_entity_poly.pdbx_seq_one_letter_code
_entity_poly.pdbx_strand_id
1 'polypeptide(L)'
;MTALISLKQVNLRLGHVQALSDVSLTIQAGEQVALIGSNGSGKSSLLRVLNGLHRISEGQLQLAVCRQAMLFQRPHMLRTSSWNNVALGLWLDRSLGLGWQQAKARALEALSVVGLAGVKLQSAATLSGGQQQRLALARAWAKKPELLFLDEPTASLDPPAKREIEALVQQMIAPNDKPTPMTLIFASHNLGQVKRWASRVIYIEQGRILADLPTADFFNADCLKQHSQQAFLFLQGEIS
;
A
#
# COMPACT_ATOMS: atom_id res chain seq x y z
N MET A 1 1.61 -10.58 19.77
CA MET A 1 1.91 -9.96 18.46
C MET A 1 2.43 -8.56 18.73
N THR A 2 3.42 -8.09 17.98
CA THR A 2 4.04 -6.77 18.20
C THR A 2 3.35 -5.73 17.34
N ALA A 3 2.85 -4.64 17.94
CA ALA A 3 2.27 -3.53 17.20
C ALA A 3 3.34 -2.83 16.36
N LEU A 4 3.14 -2.74 15.05
CA LEU A 4 4.01 -2.00 14.13
C LEU A 4 3.63 -0.52 14.05
N ILE A 5 2.33 -0.23 14.10
CA ILE A 5 1.79 1.12 13.99
C ILE A 5 0.70 1.30 15.03
N SER A 6 0.69 2.42 15.73
CA SER A 6 -0.39 2.82 16.64
C SER A 6 -0.75 4.29 16.43
N LEU A 7 -2.01 4.54 16.14
CA LEU A 7 -2.64 5.85 16.09
C LEU A 7 -3.57 6.00 17.29
N LYS A 8 -3.53 7.15 17.98
CA LYS A 8 -4.47 7.49 19.05
C LYS A 8 -5.00 8.90 18.80
N GLN A 9 -6.32 8.99 18.54
CA GLN A 9 -7.06 10.24 18.33
C GLN A 9 -6.39 11.17 17.31
N VAL A 10 -5.92 10.61 16.20
CA VAL A 10 -5.15 11.33 15.18
C VAL A 10 -6.06 12.17 14.32
N ASN A 11 -5.70 13.46 14.23
CA ASN A 11 -6.26 14.42 13.30
C ASN A 11 -5.21 14.83 12.26
N LEU A 12 -5.65 14.97 11.00
CA LEU A 12 -4.83 15.47 9.91
C LEU A 12 -5.55 16.59 9.18
N ARG A 13 -4.95 17.77 9.17
CA ARG A 13 -5.41 18.90 8.37
C ARG A 13 -4.43 19.18 7.24
N LEU A 14 -4.92 19.26 6.01
CA LEU A 14 -4.17 19.59 4.81
C LEU A 14 -4.70 20.93 4.27
N GLY A 15 -3.99 22.03 4.59
CA GLY A 15 -4.50 23.37 4.36
C GLY A 15 -5.82 23.61 5.11
N HIS A 16 -6.89 23.87 4.38
CA HIS A 16 -8.22 24.09 4.98
C HIS A 16 -9.06 22.82 5.09
N VAL A 17 -8.58 21.68 4.57
CA VAL A 17 -9.33 20.42 4.54
C VAL A 17 -8.96 19.56 5.74
N GLN A 18 -9.98 19.14 6.52
CA GLN A 18 -9.83 18.10 7.53
C GLN A 18 -9.82 16.73 6.83
N ALA A 19 -8.64 16.16 6.63
CA ALA A 19 -8.46 14.92 5.90
C ALA A 19 -8.66 13.67 6.76
N LEU A 20 -8.34 13.75 8.07
CA LEU A 20 -8.61 12.69 9.06
C LEU A 20 -9.10 13.34 10.36
N SER A 21 -10.10 12.71 11.00
CA SER A 21 -10.74 13.19 12.24
C SER A 21 -10.84 12.06 13.25
N ASP A 22 -10.17 12.22 14.40
CA ASP A 22 -10.22 11.32 15.55
C ASP A 22 -9.95 9.85 15.20
N VAL A 23 -8.92 9.60 14.40
CA VAL A 23 -8.56 8.25 13.96
C VAL A 23 -7.72 7.55 15.02
N SER A 24 -8.23 6.43 15.51
CA SER A 24 -7.50 5.51 16.39
C SER A 24 -7.42 4.14 15.75
N LEU A 25 -6.19 3.59 15.62
CA LEU A 25 -5.93 2.35 14.89
C LEU A 25 -4.63 1.72 15.37
N THR A 26 -4.62 0.39 15.48
CA THR A 26 -3.39 -0.37 15.73
C THR A 26 -3.22 -1.44 14.66
N ILE A 27 -2.03 -1.50 14.05
CA ILE A 27 -1.65 -2.51 13.07
C ILE A 27 -0.59 -3.42 13.66
N GLN A 28 -0.82 -4.72 13.61
CA GLN A 28 0.11 -5.74 14.08
C GLN A 28 1.04 -6.22 12.95
N ALA A 29 2.20 -6.75 13.34
CA ALA A 29 3.10 -7.39 12.37
C ALA A 29 2.42 -8.61 11.70
N GLY A 30 2.54 -8.69 10.37
CA GLY A 30 1.96 -9.77 9.56
C GLY A 30 0.50 -9.59 9.17
N GLU A 31 -0.18 -8.52 9.62
CA GLU A 31 -1.55 -8.22 9.18
C GLU A 31 -1.61 -7.81 7.71
N GLN A 32 -2.71 -8.16 7.06
CA GLN A 32 -3.06 -7.73 5.71
C GLN A 32 -4.35 -6.91 5.78
N VAL A 33 -4.20 -5.58 5.74
CA VAL A 33 -5.27 -4.62 6.02
C VAL A 33 -5.69 -3.88 4.77
N ALA A 34 -6.97 -3.94 4.43
CA ALA A 34 -7.57 -3.13 3.37
C ALA A 34 -8.20 -1.86 3.93
N LEU A 35 -7.92 -0.72 3.30
CA LEU A 35 -8.61 0.54 3.51
C LEU A 35 -9.62 0.74 2.37
N ILE A 36 -10.89 0.82 2.69
CA ILE A 36 -11.98 1.05 1.72
C ILE A 36 -12.84 2.22 2.13
N GLY A 37 -13.61 2.76 1.18
CA GLY A 37 -14.48 3.92 1.36
C GLY A 37 -14.63 4.72 0.07
N SER A 38 -15.46 5.74 0.08
CA SER A 38 -15.74 6.60 -1.08
C SER A 38 -14.51 7.38 -1.54
N ASN A 39 -14.59 7.98 -2.74
CA ASN A 39 -13.54 8.89 -3.21
C ASN A 39 -13.47 10.13 -2.28
N GLY A 40 -12.25 10.49 -1.89
CA GLY A 40 -12.06 11.60 -0.94
C GLY A 40 -12.32 11.25 0.53
N SER A 41 -12.66 10.00 0.88
CA SER A 41 -12.94 9.59 2.26
C SER A 41 -11.73 9.67 3.23
N GLY A 42 -10.49 9.81 2.72
CA GLY A 42 -9.28 9.91 3.53
C GLY A 42 -8.33 8.70 3.45
N LYS A 43 -8.62 7.66 2.64
CA LYS A 43 -7.78 6.44 2.50
C LYS A 43 -6.31 6.74 2.21
N SER A 44 -6.03 7.49 1.14
CA SER A 44 -4.66 7.86 0.76
C SER A 44 -3.98 8.75 1.79
N SER A 45 -4.75 9.61 2.48
CA SER A 45 -4.24 10.45 3.58
C SER A 45 -3.83 9.58 4.76
N LEU A 46 -4.66 8.60 5.13
CA LEU A 46 -4.34 7.65 6.19
C LEU A 46 -3.11 6.80 5.82
N LEU A 47 -3.04 6.25 4.59
CA LEU A 47 -1.84 5.52 4.13
C LEU A 47 -0.57 6.35 4.27
N ARG A 48 -0.60 7.64 3.92
CA ARG A 48 0.56 8.53 4.03
C ARG A 48 0.92 8.87 5.46
N VAL A 49 -0.06 8.97 6.37
CA VAL A 49 0.20 9.11 7.81
C VAL A 49 0.85 7.83 8.36
N LEU A 50 0.30 6.66 8.05
CA LEU A 50 0.82 5.36 8.47
C LEU A 50 2.24 5.09 7.94
N ASN A 51 2.56 5.60 6.75
CA ASN A 51 3.92 5.53 6.17
C ASN A 51 4.87 6.62 6.71
N GLY A 52 4.38 7.58 7.50
CA GLY A 52 5.18 8.69 8.02
C GLY A 52 5.43 9.83 7.02
N LEU A 53 4.75 9.84 5.86
CA LEU A 53 4.86 10.91 4.85
C LEU A 53 4.09 12.18 5.21
N HIS A 54 3.01 12.06 5.98
CA HIS A 54 2.30 13.20 6.53
C HIS A 54 2.50 13.30 8.03
N ARG A 55 2.83 14.50 8.50
CA ARG A 55 2.80 14.82 9.93
C ARG A 55 1.36 15.02 10.38
N ILE A 56 0.99 14.37 11.46
CA ILE A 56 -0.32 14.55 12.10
C ILE A 56 -0.44 15.97 12.64
N SER A 57 -1.67 16.50 12.66
CA SER A 57 -1.95 17.82 13.26
C SER A 57 -2.15 17.72 14.76
N GLU A 58 -2.79 16.64 15.23
CA GLU A 58 -3.08 16.36 16.64
C GLU A 58 -3.10 14.85 16.87
N GLY A 59 -3.02 14.42 18.13
CA GLY A 59 -3.03 13.03 18.53
C GLY A 59 -1.64 12.43 18.71
N GLN A 60 -1.55 11.12 18.66
CA GLN A 60 -0.30 10.37 18.81
C GLN A 60 -0.12 9.37 17.68
N LEU A 61 1.09 9.32 17.14
CA LEU A 61 1.52 8.35 16.14
C LEU A 61 2.79 7.65 16.63
N GLN A 62 2.75 6.33 16.72
CA GLN A 62 3.92 5.50 17.00
C GLN A 62 4.15 4.58 15.81
N LEU A 63 5.36 4.62 15.24
CA LEU A 63 5.81 3.78 14.15
C LEU A 63 6.99 2.95 14.62
N ALA A 64 6.90 1.63 14.52
CA ALA A 64 8.07 0.77 14.76
C ALA A 64 9.11 0.98 13.64
N VAL A 65 10.38 0.87 14.00
CA VAL A 65 11.47 0.94 13.02
C VAL A 65 11.50 -0.38 12.26
N CYS A 66 11.08 -0.34 10.99
CA CYS A 66 11.12 -1.48 10.08
C CYS A 66 11.37 -1.00 8.65
N ARG A 67 11.78 -1.93 7.78
CA ARG A 67 11.92 -1.62 6.35
C ARG A 67 10.54 -1.51 5.72
N GLN A 68 10.23 -0.33 5.23
CA GLN A 68 8.94 -0.06 4.59
C GLN A 68 9.09 0.40 3.15
N ALA A 69 8.08 0.11 2.35
CA ALA A 69 7.96 0.59 0.98
C ALA A 69 6.53 1.02 0.70
N MET A 70 6.38 2.01 -0.19
CA MET A 70 5.07 2.50 -0.62
C MET A 70 5.01 2.56 -2.14
N LEU A 71 3.92 2.05 -2.68
CA LEU A 71 3.53 2.19 -4.08
C LEU A 71 2.35 3.16 -4.16
N PHE A 72 2.55 4.24 -4.90
CA PHE A 72 1.53 5.26 -5.13
C PHE A 72 0.63 4.89 -6.30
N GLN A 73 -0.58 5.39 -6.32
CA GLN A 73 -1.54 5.22 -7.41
C GLN A 73 -0.96 5.61 -8.77
N ARG A 74 -0.21 6.71 -8.83
CA ARG A 74 0.54 7.15 -10.01
C ARG A 74 2.03 7.20 -9.67
N PRO A 75 2.81 6.19 -10.08
CA PRO A 75 4.21 6.14 -9.76
C PRO A 75 5.01 7.18 -10.55
N HIS A 76 5.83 7.96 -9.86
CA HIS A 76 6.76 8.87 -10.52
C HIS A 76 7.97 8.12 -11.06
N MET A 77 8.26 8.32 -12.34
CA MET A 77 9.41 7.76 -13.02
C MET A 77 10.49 8.79 -13.26
N LEU A 78 11.71 8.49 -12.85
CA LEU A 78 12.87 9.30 -13.20
C LEU A 78 13.18 9.11 -14.69
N ARG A 79 13.58 10.17 -15.38
CA ARG A 79 13.98 10.14 -16.79
C ARG A 79 15.36 9.49 -16.99
N THR A 80 15.47 8.24 -16.55
CA THR A 80 16.65 7.41 -16.65
C THR A 80 16.23 5.96 -16.92
N SER A 81 17.19 5.06 -17.12
CA SER A 81 16.89 3.64 -17.39
C SER A 81 16.08 2.97 -16.28
N SER A 82 15.36 1.90 -16.65
CA SER A 82 14.53 1.16 -15.68
C SER A 82 15.34 0.61 -14.51
N TRP A 83 16.52 0.00 -14.78
CA TRP A 83 17.37 -0.48 -13.67
C TRP A 83 17.88 0.64 -12.77
N ASN A 84 18.21 1.80 -13.35
CA ASN A 84 18.72 2.94 -12.59
C ASN A 84 17.63 3.57 -11.70
N ASN A 85 16.36 3.54 -12.15
CA ASN A 85 15.22 3.93 -11.32
C ASN A 85 15.11 3.11 -10.03
N VAL A 86 15.46 1.82 -10.07
CA VAL A 86 15.46 0.94 -8.90
C VAL A 86 16.74 1.13 -8.09
N ALA A 87 17.90 1.10 -8.76
CA ALA A 87 19.21 1.16 -8.11
C ALA A 87 19.44 2.45 -7.31
N LEU A 88 19.04 3.60 -7.87
CA LEU A 88 19.15 4.90 -7.19
C LEU A 88 18.36 4.91 -5.87
N GLY A 89 17.14 4.37 -5.84
CA GLY A 89 16.34 4.30 -4.63
C GLY A 89 16.95 3.43 -3.55
N LEU A 90 17.66 2.37 -3.94
CA LEU A 90 18.38 1.50 -3.02
C LEU A 90 19.68 2.14 -2.50
N TRP A 91 20.42 2.77 -3.39
CA TRP A 91 21.72 3.37 -3.06
C TRP A 91 21.58 4.62 -2.17
N LEU A 92 20.55 5.43 -2.41
CA LEU A 92 20.25 6.62 -1.60
C LEU A 92 19.65 6.28 -0.22
N ASP A 93 19.09 5.09 -0.07
CA ASP A 93 18.56 4.62 1.22
C ASP A 93 19.70 4.16 2.13
N ARG A 94 20.21 5.08 2.94
CA ARG A 94 21.34 4.83 3.85
C ARG A 94 21.08 3.70 4.85
N SER A 95 19.81 3.43 5.17
CA SER A 95 19.45 2.35 6.10
C SER A 95 19.78 0.96 5.55
N LEU A 96 19.89 0.83 4.22
CA LEU A 96 20.24 -0.43 3.56
C LEU A 96 21.75 -0.70 3.53
N GLY A 97 22.60 0.31 3.70
CA GLY A 97 24.07 0.18 3.69
C GLY A 97 24.66 -0.36 2.38
N LEU A 98 23.93 -0.23 1.25
CA LEU A 98 24.32 -0.81 -0.04
C LEU A 98 25.27 0.10 -0.81
N GLY A 99 26.41 -0.48 -1.25
CA GLY A 99 27.24 0.14 -2.28
C GLY A 99 26.54 0.11 -3.65
N TRP A 100 27.00 1.00 -4.58
CA TRP A 100 26.39 1.13 -5.92
C TRP A 100 26.30 -0.20 -6.70
N GLN A 101 27.35 -1.02 -6.68
CA GLN A 101 27.35 -2.32 -7.37
C GLN A 101 26.32 -3.29 -6.80
N GLN A 102 26.17 -3.31 -5.48
CA GLN A 102 25.16 -4.12 -4.81
C GLN A 102 23.73 -3.63 -5.10
N ALA A 103 23.53 -2.29 -5.10
CA ALA A 103 22.26 -1.69 -5.47
C ALA A 103 21.88 -2.02 -6.93
N LYS A 104 22.85 -1.96 -7.86
CA LYS A 104 22.67 -2.33 -9.27
C LYS A 104 22.30 -3.82 -9.41
N ALA A 105 23.02 -4.72 -8.77
CA ALA A 105 22.72 -6.16 -8.82
C ALA A 105 21.32 -6.46 -8.33
N ARG A 106 20.94 -5.92 -7.18
CA ARG A 106 19.60 -6.08 -6.60
C ARG A 106 18.51 -5.45 -7.44
N ALA A 107 18.79 -4.34 -8.13
CA ALA A 107 17.87 -3.72 -9.07
C ALA A 107 17.59 -4.61 -10.28
N LEU A 108 18.62 -5.23 -10.84
CA LEU A 108 18.48 -6.15 -11.98
C LEU A 108 17.71 -7.41 -11.60
N GLU A 109 17.94 -7.96 -10.40
CA GLU A 109 17.15 -9.06 -9.84
C GLU A 109 15.66 -8.67 -9.71
N ALA A 110 15.37 -7.50 -9.12
CA ALA A 110 14.01 -7.03 -8.96
C ALA A 110 13.29 -6.81 -10.30
N LEU A 111 13.98 -6.30 -11.32
CA LEU A 111 13.42 -6.17 -12.67
C LEU A 111 13.10 -7.53 -13.30
N SER A 112 13.90 -8.54 -13.05
CA SER A 112 13.64 -9.91 -13.52
C SER A 112 12.37 -10.46 -12.88
N VAL A 113 12.19 -10.30 -11.56
CA VAL A 113 11.01 -10.75 -10.82
C VAL A 113 9.71 -10.15 -11.38
N VAL A 114 9.72 -8.86 -11.75
CA VAL A 114 8.53 -8.20 -12.31
C VAL A 114 8.41 -8.29 -13.83
N GLY A 115 9.21 -9.12 -14.50
CA GLY A 115 9.15 -9.33 -15.95
C GLY A 115 9.63 -8.14 -16.79
N LEU A 116 10.53 -7.30 -16.27
CA LEU A 116 11.07 -6.12 -16.95
C LEU A 116 12.56 -6.24 -17.34
N ALA A 117 13.13 -7.46 -17.28
CA ALA A 117 14.54 -7.68 -17.62
C ALA A 117 14.89 -7.24 -19.06
N GLY A 118 13.98 -7.45 -20.03
CA GLY A 118 14.16 -7.07 -21.42
C GLY A 118 14.21 -5.57 -21.69
N VAL A 119 13.63 -4.76 -20.78
CA VAL A 119 13.57 -3.28 -20.91
C VAL A 119 14.43 -2.56 -19.87
N LYS A 120 15.40 -3.26 -19.26
CA LYS A 120 16.26 -2.72 -18.20
C LYS A 120 17.01 -1.43 -18.57
N LEU A 121 17.42 -1.30 -19.84
CA LEU A 121 18.14 -0.12 -20.37
C LEU A 121 17.20 0.97 -20.89
N GLN A 122 15.93 0.66 -21.13
CA GLN A 122 14.93 1.61 -21.62
C GLN A 122 14.64 2.68 -20.57
N SER A 123 14.41 3.91 -21.01
CA SER A 123 13.98 5.01 -20.14
C SER A 123 12.65 4.68 -19.47
N ALA A 124 12.58 4.76 -18.15
CA ALA A 124 11.38 4.47 -17.41
C ALA A 124 10.19 5.38 -17.78
N ALA A 125 10.46 6.59 -18.24
CA ALA A 125 9.43 7.53 -18.68
C ALA A 125 8.72 7.10 -19.99
N THR A 126 9.33 6.21 -20.78
CA THR A 126 8.77 5.72 -22.06
C THR A 126 8.09 4.35 -21.93
N LEU A 127 8.04 3.79 -20.74
CA LEU A 127 7.34 2.54 -20.46
C LEU A 127 5.82 2.75 -20.50
N SER A 128 5.06 1.69 -20.87
CA SER A 128 3.60 1.70 -20.74
C SER A 128 3.16 1.85 -19.29
N GLY A 129 1.90 2.23 -19.03
CA GLY A 129 1.37 2.39 -17.68
C GLY A 129 1.54 1.12 -16.82
N GLY A 130 1.23 -0.06 -17.36
CA GLY A 130 1.43 -1.34 -16.67
C GLY A 130 2.91 -1.65 -16.40
N GLN A 131 3.81 -1.33 -17.36
CA GLN A 131 5.25 -1.47 -17.14
C GLN A 131 5.78 -0.48 -16.07
N GLN A 132 5.29 0.76 -16.05
CA GLN A 132 5.64 1.72 -15.00
C GLN A 132 5.18 1.24 -13.62
N GLN A 133 3.99 0.66 -13.53
CA GLN A 133 3.48 0.10 -12.29
C GLN A 133 4.31 -1.10 -11.82
N ARG A 134 4.70 -2.01 -12.74
CA ARG A 134 5.64 -3.11 -12.43
C ARG A 134 7.01 -2.59 -12.00
N LEU A 135 7.51 -1.53 -12.63
CA LEU A 135 8.77 -0.90 -12.22
C LEU A 135 8.68 -0.29 -10.81
N ALA A 136 7.56 0.35 -10.46
CA ALA A 136 7.33 0.85 -9.11
C ALA A 136 7.26 -0.29 -8.08
N LEU A 137 6.65 -1.41 -8.46
CA LEU A 137 6.63 -2.61 -7.63
C LEU A 137 8.04 -3.21 -7.47
N ALA A 138 8.87 -3.23 -8.53
CA ALA A 138 10.28 -3.62 -8.44
C ALA A 138 11.07 -2.75 -7.47
N ARG A 139 10.81 -1.42 -7.45
CA ARG A 139 11.42 -0.49 -6.48
C ARG A 139 11.05 -0.85 -5.04
N ALA A 140 9.79 -1.22 -4.80
CA ALA A 140 9.33 -1.67 -3.49
C ALA A 140 9.95 -3.03 -3.11
N TRP A 141 9.88 -4.01 -4.00
CA TRP A 141 10.43 -5.35 -3.82
C TRP A 141 11.93 -5.33 -3.49
N ALA A 142 12.70 -4.54 -4.23
CA ALA A 142 14.15 -4.45 -4.08
C ALA A 142 14.59 -4.00 -2.68
N LYS A 143 13.75 -3.30 -1.94
CA LYS A 143 14.01 -2.93 -0.54
C LYS A 143 13.86 -4.10 0.44
N LYS A 144 13.27 -5.23 0.02
CA LYS A 144 12.89 -6.36 0.89
C LYS A 144 12.10 -5.88 2.12
N PRO A 145 10.96 -5.20 1.90
CA PRO A 145 10.22 -4.57 2.98
C PRO A 145 9.62 -5.59 3.96
N GLU A 146 9.43 -5.16 5.20
CA GLU A 146 8.64 -5.85 6.22
C GLU A 146 7.20 -5.31 6.26
N LEU A 147 7.04 -4.06 5.78
CA LEU A 147 5.76 -3.36 5.70
C LEU A 147 5.60 -2.73 4.31
N LEU A 148 4.55 -3.11 3.60
CA LEU A 148 4.23 -2.64 2.25
C LEU A 148 2.93 -1.84 2.26
N PHE A 149 2.98 -0.63 1.72
CA PHE A 149 1.82 0.22 1.48
C PHE A 149 1.49 0.27 0.00
N LEU A 150 0.21 0.07 -0.37
CA LEU A 150 -0.26 0.18 -1.74
C LEU A 150 -1.46 1.15 -1.82
N ASP A 151 -1.30 2.24 -2.56
CA ASP A 151 -2.38 3.20 -2.80
C ASP A 151 -2.98 2.93 -4.18
N GLU A 152 -4.11 2.22 -4.23
CA GLU A 152 -4.85 1.83 -5.44
C GLU A 152 -3.96 1.25 -6.56
N PRO A 153 -3.22 0.17 -6.32
CA PRO A 153 -2.13 -0.29 -7.20
C PRO A 153 -2.57 -0.67 -8.61
N THR A 154 -3.87 -0.85 -8.85
CA THR A 154 -4.41 -1.35 -10.13
C THR A 154 -5.50 -0.47 -10.73
N ALA A 155 -5.79 0.71 -10.15
CA ALA A 155 -6.95 1.54 -10.52
C ALA A 155 -6.93 2.02 -11.99
N SER A 156 -5.74 2.30 -12.54
CA SER A 156 -5.58 2.87 -13.90
C SER A 156 -5.09 1.86 -14.92
N LEU A 157 -5.19 0.55 -14.63
CA LEU A 157 -4.65 -0.50 -15.48
C LEU A 157 -5.76 -1.23 -16.25
N ASP A 158 -5.41 -1.69 -17.45
CA ASP A 158 -6.22 -2.62 -18.21
C ASP A 158 -6.32 -4.00 -17.51
N PRO A 159 -7.29 -4.85 -17.87
CA PRO A 159 -7.49 -6.12 -17.20
C PRO A 159 -6.27 -7.07 -17.22
N PRO A 160 -5.49 -7.19 -18.31
CA PRO A 160 -4.27 -7.99 -18.31
C PRO A 160 -3.21 -7.48 -17.32
N ALA A 161 -2.85 -6.19 -17.40
CA ALA A 161 -1.87 -5.58 -16.51
C ALA A 161 -2.29 -5.63 -15.04
N LYS A 162 -3.60 -5.48 -14.77
CA LYS A 162 -4.17 -5.65 -13.43
C LYS A 162 -3.88 -7.04 -12.87
N ARG A 163 -4.15 -8.11 -13.63
CA ARG A 163 -3.88 -9.50 -13.21
C ARG A 163 -2.40 -9.73 -12.92
N GLU A 164 -1.51 -9.17 -13.76
CA GLU A 164 -0.06 -9.27 -13.56
C GLU A 164 0.38 -8.62 -12.24
N ILE A 165 -0.08 -7.39 -11.96
CA ILE A 165 0.24 -6.70 -10.70
C ILE A 165 -0.34 -7.47 -9.50
N GLU A 166 -1.57 -7.96 -9.59
CA GLU A 166 -2.19 -8.75 -8.52
C GLU A 166 -1.39 -10.02 -8.22
N ALA A 167 -0.94 -10.74 -9.23
CA ALA A 167 -0.10 -11.93 -9.07
C ALA A 167 1.25 -11.61 -8.42
N LEU A 168 1.91 -10.52 -8.84
CA LEU A 168 3.16 -10.07 -8.26
C LEU A 168 3.00 -9.69 -6.77
N VAL A 169 1.94 -8.95 -6.42
CA VAL A 169 1.67 -8.60 -5.02
C VAL A 169 1.40 -9.87 -4.20
N GLN A 170 0.60 -10.80 -4.70
CA GLN A 170 0.36 -12.08 -4.01
C GLN A 170 1.67 -12.87 -3.79
N GLN A 171 2.56 -12.89 -4.76
CA GLN A 171 3.89 -13.52 -4.60
C GLN A 171 4.73 -12.81 -3.53
N MET A 172 4.62 -11.48 -3.42
CA MET A 172 5.35 -10.71 -2.40
C MET A 172 4.86 -10.98 -0.98
N ILE A 173 3.54 -11.12 -0.78
CA ILE A 173 2.91 -11.31 0.54
C ILE A 173 2.79 -12.78 0.93
N ALA A 174 3.01 -13.70 -0.01
CA ALA A 174 2.98 -15.14 0.27
C ALA A 174 3.90 -15.48 1.47
N PRO A 175 3.48 -16.43 2.32
CA PRO A 175 4.34 -16.91 3.39
C PRO A 175 5.64 -17.44 2.79
N ASN A 176 6.73 -16.77 3.08
CA ASN A 176 8.09 -17.23 2.79
C ASN A 176 8.64 -17.83 4.07
N ASP A 177 9.85 -18.44 4.03
CA ASP A 177 10.55 -19.01 5.21
C ASP A 177 10.89 -17.97 6.31
N LYS A 178 10.19 -16.85 6.34
CA LYS A 178 10.33 -15.82 7.36
C LYS A 178 9.42 -16.13 8.55
N PRO A 179 9.90 -15.88 9.78
CA PRO A 179 9.13 -16.12 11.00
C PRO A 179 7.86 -15.25 11.09
N THR A 180 7.83 -14.11 10.39
CA THR A 180 6.67 -13.21 10.33
C THR A 180 6.37 -12.88 8.87
N PRO A 181 5.12 -13.06 8.40
CA PRO A 181 4.69 -12.63 7.07
C PRO A 181 4.90 -11.13 6.88
N MET A 182 5.01 -10.70 5.63
CA MET A 182 5.04 -9.27 5.32
C MET A 182 3.71 -8.63 5.68
N THR A 183 3.75 -7.50 6.38
CA THR A 183 2.56 -6.69 6.66
C THR A 183 2.18 -5.91 5.42
N LEU A 184 0.90 -5.96 5.04
CA LEU A 184 0.36 -5.23 3.91
C LEU A 184 -0.74 -4.28 4.36
N ILE A 185 -0.67 -3.01 3.96
CA ILE A 185 -1.76 -2.04 4.11
C ILE A 185 -2.05 -1.45 2.75
N PHE A 186 -3.27 -1.58 2.26
CA PHE A 186 -3.59 -1.12 0.92
C PHE A 186 -4.96 -0.44 0.84
N ALA A 187 -5.05 0.59 0.01
CA ALA A 187 -6.32 1.19 -0.39
C ALA A 187 -6.80 0.56 -1.70
N SER A 188 -8.07 0.22 -1.78
CA SER A 188 -8.66 -0.32 -3.00
C SER A 188 -10.17 -0.07 -3.06
N HIS A 189 -10.68 0.20 -4.27
CA HIS A 189 -12.11 0.18 -4.58
C HIS A 189 -12.57 -1.19 -5.10
N ASN A 190 -11.65 -2.11 -5.33
CA ASN A 190 -11.96 -3.44 -5.85
C ASN A 190 -12.22 -4.44 -4.71
N LEU A 191 -13.48 -4.67 -4.41
CA LEU A 191 -13.90 -5.61 -3.35
C LEU A 191 -13.38 -7.03 -3.58
N GLY A 192 -13.25 -7.48 -4.84
CA GLY A 192 -12.65 -8.78 -5.15
C GLY A 192 -11.17 -8.85 -4.76
N GLN A 193 -10.41 -7.75 -4.93
CA GLN A 193 -9.03 -7.64 -4.47
C GLN A 193 -8.97 -7.64 -2.94
N VAL A 194 -9.88 -6.91 -2.27
CA VAL A 194 -9.98 -6.89 -0.81
C VAL A 194 -10.21 -8.29 -0.25
N LYS A 195 -11.17 -9.05 -0.81
CA LYS A 195 -11.44 -10.44 -0.40
C LYS A 195 -10.24 -11.37 -0.54
N ARG A 196 -9.39 -11.14 -1.57
CA ARG A 196 -8.24 -12.02 -1.81
C ARG A 196 -7.01 -11.68 -0.98
N TRP A 197 -6.82 -10.39 -0.63
CA TRP A 197 -5.57 -9.94 -0.01
C TRP A 197 -5.70 -9.61 1.46
N ALA A 198 -6.88 -9.17 1.93
CA ALA A 198 -7.04 -8.69 3.28
C ALA A 198 -7.51 -9.77 4.26
N SER A 199 -6.95 -9.78 5.45
CA SER A 199 -7.48 -10.45 6.63
C SER A 199 -8.39 -9.53 7.46
N ARG A 200 -8.23 -8.20 7.29
CA ARG A 200 -8.96 -7.17 8.04
C ARG A 200 -9.32 -6.02 7.11
N VAL A 201 -10.52 -5.48 7.27
CA VAL A 201 -11.04 -4.38 6.46
C VAL A 201 -11.40 -3.20 7.35
N ILE A 202 -10.89 -2.03 6.98
CA ILE A 202 -11.19 -0.76 7.62
C ILE A 202 -11.97 0.09 6.62
N TYR A 203 -13.22 0.44 6.98
CA TYR A 203 -14.03 1.36 6.21
C TYR A 203 -13.87 2.77 6.73
N ILE A 204 -13.52 3.67 5.82
CA ILE A 204 -13.26 5.09 6.12
C ILE A 204 -14.25 5.93 5.33
N GLU A 205 -14.90 6.86 6.02
CA GLU A 205 -15.77 7.86 5.42
C GLU A 205 -15.55 9.21 6.09
N GLN A 206 -15.43 10.28 5.29
CA GLN A 206 -15.20 11.66 5.78
C GLN A 206 -14.06 11.79 6.80
N GLY A 207 -12.97 11.06 6.58
CA GLY A 207 -11.78 11.06 7.45
C GLY A 207 -11.93 10.31 8.76
N ARG A 208 -13.00 9.53 8.96
CA ARG A 208 -13.26 8.74 10.18
C ARG A 208 -13.32 7.26 9.87
N ILE A 209 -12.84 6.43 10.78
CA ILE A 209 -13.04 4.98 10.71
C ILE A 209 -14.46 4.67 11.22
N LEU A 210 -15.29 4.09 10.37
CA LEU A 210 -16.67 3.74 10.69
C LEU A 210 -16.90 2.24 10.84
N ALA A 211 -15.98 1.41 10.35
CA ALA A 211 -15.92 -0.02 10.64
C ALA A 211 -14.46 -0.49 10.58
N ASP A 212 -14.13 -1.47 11.43
CA ASP A 212 -12.83 -2.11 11.52
C ASP A 212 -13.08 -3.57 11.92
N LEU A 213 -13.09 -4.47 10.93
CA LEU A 213 -13.57 -5.83 11.07
C LEU A 213 -12.68 -6.83 10.34
N PRO A 214 -12.63 -8.10 10.80
CA PRO A 214 -12.14 -9.22 9.99
C PRO A 214 -12.85 -9.26 8.63
N THR A 215 -12.14 -9.67 7.58
CA THR A 215 -12.68 -9.68 6.22
C THR A 215 -13.95 -10.51 6.12
N ALA A 216 -14.04 -11.66 6.81
CA ALA A 216 -15.22 -12.50 6.81
C ALA A 216 -16.46 -11.77 7.37
N ASP A 217 -16.29 -11.04 8.47
CA ASP A 217 -17.36 -10.27 9.13
C ASP A 217 -17.76 -9.05 8.32
N PHE A 218 -16.78 -8.39 7.69
CA PHE A 218 -17.06 -7.23 6.82
C PHE A 218 -17.93 -7.60 5.62
N PHE A 219 -17.75 -8.78 5.03
CA PHE A 219 -18.55 -9.26 3.91
C PHE A 219 -19.82 -10.03 4.32
N ASN A 220 -20.08 -10.17 5.61
CA ASN A 220 -21.34 -10.64 6.15
C ASN A 220 -22.30 -9.46 6.31
N ALA A 221 -23.39 -9.44 5.52
CA ALA A 221 -24.31 -8.31 5.45
C ALA A 221 -24.95 -7.96 6.80
N ASP A 222 -25.36 -8.97 7.57
CA ASP A 222 -26.01 -8.77 8.88
C ASP A 222 -25.02 -8.24 9.91
N CYS A 223 -23.82 -8.80 9.96
CA CYS A 223 -22.73 -8.34 10.83
C CYS A 223 -22.34 -6.89 10.50
N LEU A 224 -22.10 -6.58 9.21
CA LEU A 224 -21.70 -5.23 8.79
C LEU A 224 -22.76 -4.19 9.10
N LYS A 225 -24.04 -4.50 8.85
CA LYS A 225 -25.17 -3.60 9.13
C LYS A 225 -25.27 -3.24 10.62
N GLN A 226 -24.97 -4.19 11.51
CA GLN A 226 -24.94 -3.93 12.96
C GLN A 226 -23.80 -3.00 13.37
N HIS A 227 -22.64 -3.07 12.69
CA HIS A 227 -21.49 -2.25 13.01
C HIS A 227 -21.51 -0.87 12.35
N SER A 228 -21.92 -0.78 11.09
CA SER A 228 -21.97 0.46 10.33
C SER A 228 -22.97 0.40 9.18
N GLN A 229 -24.06 1.14 9.31
CA GLN A 229 -25.05 1.29 8.24
C GLN A 229 -24.42 1.89 6.96
N GLN A 230 -23.49 2.84 7.12
CA GLN A 230 -22.81 3.48 5.97
C GLN A 230 -21.89 2.50 5.24
N ALA A 231 -21.12 1.68 5.98
CA ALA A 231 -20.30 0.64 5.37
C ALA A 231 -21.16 -0.41 4.63
N PHE A 232 -22.32 -0.75 5.17
CA PHE A 232 -23.28 -1.65 4.53
C PHE A 232 -23.81 -1.06 3.23
N LEU A 233 -24.27 0.20 3.21
CA LEU A 233 -24.76 0.89 2.00
C LEU A 233 -23.66 1.02 0.94
N PHE A 234 -22.42 1.31 1.36
CA PHE A 234 -21.26 1.32 0.47
C PHE A 234 -21.04 -0.06 -0.20
N LEU A 235 -21.16 -1.14 0.57
CA LEU A 235 -20.99 -2.51 0.05
C LEU A 235 -22.09 -2.88 -0.95
N GLN A 236 -23.31 -2.35 -0.79
CA GLN A 236 -24.43 -2.52 -1.73
C GLN A 236 -24.30 -1.67 -3.00
N GLY A 237 -23.35 -0.74 -3.05
CA GLY A 237 -23.18 0.18 -4.17
C GLY A 237 -24.14 1.39 -4.14
N GLU A 238 -24.77 1.65 -3.03
CA GLU A 238 -25.69 2.79 -2.85
C GLU A 238 -24.95 4.10 -2.48
N ILE A 239 -23.67 3.99 -2.08
CA ILE A 239 -22.78 5.11 -1.79
C ILE A 239 -21.47 4.90 -2.56
N SER A 240 -21.02 5.89 -3.32
CA SER A 240 -19.78 5.86 -4.14
C SER A 240 -18.86 7.02 -3.80
#